data_9a9d5a874e5136aa1655c0260a6953b9
#
_entry.id   9a9d5a874e5136aa1655c0260a6953b9
#
_cell.length_a   1.000
_cell.length_b   1.000
_cell.length_c   1.000
_cell.angle_alpha   90.00
_cell.angle_beta   90.00
_cell.angle_gamma   90.00
#
_symmetry.space_group_name_H-M   'P 1'
#
loop_
_entity.id
_entity.type
_entity.pdbx_description
1 polymer ?
#
loop_
_entity_poly.entity_id
_entity_poly.type
_entity_poly.pdbx_seq_one_letter_code
_entity_poly.pdbx_strand_id
1 'polypeptide(L)'
;MAMGPREGGGGGSAFGFSTRQVVVAGIIGGIALFLGATRLGFIPVPIPLIGNATIMHIPAVVGGALEGPVVGLLAGLIFGVFSFLYAESPIFANPLIAILPRLLIGVVAWAVFIGLRRFSVDLASVAAGVFGSLTNSVGVVGLAVLFGFLPLAVVPTLIPQVIAEAVLAAVVTIVVVRGVLLVRSGRTTAPEVSSDEERRY
;
A
#
# COMPACT_ATOMS: atom_id res chain seq x y z
N MET A 1 -3.59 49.52 24.50
CA MET A 1 -3.33 49.02 23.16
C MET A 1 -3.44 47.46 23.22
N ALA A 2 -4.63 46.96 22.86
CA ALA A 2 -4.99 45.56 23.04
C ALA A 2 -4.55 44.77 21.81
N MET A 3 -3.70 43.75 22.00
CA MET A 3 -3.37 42.76 20.98
C MET A 3 -4.56 41.80 20.81
N GLY A 4 -5.19 41.81 19.66
CA GLY A 4 -6.21 40.86 19.27
C GLY A 4 -5.67 39.46 19.08
N PRO A 5 -6.50 38.42 19.22
CA PRO A 5 -6.08 37.03 19.06
C PRO A 5 -5.69 36.75 17.59
N ARG A 6 -4.52 36.12 17.39
CA ARG A 6 -4.14 35.58 16.10
C ARG A 6 -5.01 34.38 15.80
N GLU A 7 -5.93 34.53 14.87
CA GLU A 7 -6.62 33.41 14.28
C GLU A 7 -5.64 32.55 13.49
N GLY A 8 -5.24 31.44 14.09
CA GLY A 8 -4.51 30.37 13.41
C GLY A 8 -5.47 29.68 12.45
N GLY A 9 -5.42 30.04 11.16
CA GLY A 9 -6.15 29.37 10.09
C GLY A 9 -5.68 27.93 9.92
N GLY A 10 -6.24 27.01 10.70
CA GLY A 10 -6.17 25.58 10.45
C GLY A 10 -7.10 25.25 9.30
N GLY A 11 -6.57 25.16 8.08
CA GLY A 11 -7.30 24.61 6.94
C GLY A 11 -7.59 23.13 7.15
N GLY A 12 -8.59 22.81 7.95
CA GLY A 12 -9.13 21.46 8.06
C GLY A 12 -9.75 21.07 6.73
N SER A 13 -9.20 20.02 6.08
CA SER A 13 -9.82 19.44 4.89
C SER A 13 -11.25 18.98 5.24
N ALA A 14 -12.20 19.24 4.37
CA ALA A 14 -13.62 18.87 4.54
C ALA A 14 -13.86 17.37 4.82
N PHE A 15 -12.85 16.53 4.65
CA PHE A 15 -12.89 15.07 4.84
C PHE A 15 -12.03 14.55 6.01
N GLY A 16 -11.48 15.42 6.87
CA GLY A 16 -10.65 15.00 8.01
C GLY A 16 -9.29 14.40 7.65
N PHE A 17 -8.89 14.40 6.37
CA PHE A 17 -7.57 13.94 5.93
C PHE A 17 -6.56 15.10 5.92
N SER A 18 -5.34 14.85 6.39
CA SER A 18 -4.29 15.86 6.28
C SER A 18 -3.80 15.96 4.83
N THR A 19 -3.40 17.18 4.41
CA THR A 19 -2.82 17.41 3.07
C THR A 19 -1.63 16.48 2.81
N ARG A 20 -0.80 16.24 3.83
CA ARG A 20 0.32 15.30 3.75
C ARG A 20 -0.13 13.88 3.40
N GLN A 21 -1.19 13.39 4.05
CA GLN A 21 -1.72 12.04 3.77
C GLN A 21 -2.23 11.91 2.34
N VAL A 22 -2.91 12.93 1.82
CA VAL A 22 -3.42 12.94 0.44
C VAL A 22 -2.26 12.94 -0.57
N VAL A 23 -1.25 13.79 -0.35
CA VAL A 23 -0.08 13.86 -1.24
C VAL A 23 0.70 12.55 -1.24
N VAL A 24 0.99 11.99 -0.06
CA VAL A 24 1.71 10.71 0.03
C VAL A 24 0.90 9.56 -0.57
N ALA A 25 -0.41 9.51 -0.33
CA ALA A 25 -1.28 8.52 -0.95
C ALA A 25 -1.32 8.66 -2.48
N GLY A 26 -1.32 9.89 -3.00
CA GLY A 26 -1.24 10.17 -4.43
C GLY A 26 0.07 9.67 -5.06
N ILE A 27 1.20 9.91 -4.40
CA ILE A 27 2.52 9.42 -4.86
C ILE A 27 2.55 7.89 -4.87
N ILE A 28 2.15 7.26 -3.77
CA ILE A 28 2.15 5.79 -3.64
C ILE A 28 1.15 5.16 -4.62
N GLY A 29 -0.04 5.74 -4.75
CA GLY A 29 -1.02 5.33 -5.74
C GLY A 29 -0.53 5.52 -7.17
N GLY A 30 0.18 6.61 -7.44
CA GLY A 30 0.83 6.87 -8.74
C GLY A 30 1.86 5.79 -9.10
N ILE A 31 2.62 5.28 -8.13
CA ILE A 31 3.53 4.13 -8.36
C ILE A 31 2.72 2.88 -8.75
N ALA A 32 1.60 2.60 -8.07
CA ALA A 32 0.74 1.47 -8.43
C ALA A 32 0.17 1.62 -9.85
N LEU A 33 -0.28 2.84 -10.23
CA LEU A 33 -0.75 3.14 -11.58
C LEU A 33 0.35 2.99 -12.63
N PHE A 34 1.57 3.47 -12.34
CA PHE A 34 2.71 3.30 -13.22
C PHE A 34 3.03 1.82 -13.47
N LEU A 35 3.06 1.01 -12.42
CA LEU A 35 3.27 -0.43 -12.51
C LEU A 35 2.18 -1.11 -13.38
N GLY A 36 0.93 -0.69 -13.25
CA GLY A 36 -0.17 -1.20 -14.04
C GLY A 36 -0.13 -0.74 -15.50
N ALA A 37 0.03 0.57 -15.74
CA ALA A 37 0.03 1.14 -17.08
C ALA A 37 1.22 0.66 -17.94
N THR A 38 2.39 0.45 -17.32
CA THR A 38 3.58 -0.08 -18.00
C THR A 38 3.61 -1.60 -18.09
N ARG A 39 2.63 -2.30 -17.49
CA ARG A 39 2.58 -3.75 -17.30
C ARG A 39 3.74 -4.36 -16.50
N LEU A 40 4.64 -3.55 -15.96
CA LEU A 40 5.72 -4.00 -15.08
C LEU A 40 5.19 -4.59 -13.75
N GLY A 41 3.97 -4.21 -13.37
CA GLY A 41 3.30 -4.74 -12.19
C GLY A 41 2.70 -6.14 -12.37
N PHE A 42 2.78 -6.73 -13.56
CA PHE A 42 2.19 -8.03 -13.87
C PHE A 42 3.26 -9.06 -14.18
N ILE A 43 3.20 -10.18 -13.49
CA ILE A 43 4.09 -11.32 -13.71
C ILE A 43 3.29 -12.39 -14.45
N PRO A 44 3.66 -12.77 -15.67
CA PRO A 44 2.96 -13.80 -16.42
C PRO A 44 2.95 -15.12 -15.67
N VAL A 45 1.76 -15.66 -15.41
CA VAL A 45 1.59 -16.98 -14.80
C VAL A 45 0.73 -17.81 -15.76
N PRO A 46 1.13 -19.04 -16.09
CA PRO A 46 0.41 -19.87 -17.06
C PRO A 46 -0.86 -20.50 -16.46
N ILE A 47 -1.73 -19.68 -15.85
CA ILE A 47 -3.01 -20.11 -15.25
C ILE A 47 -4.13 -19.37 -15.97
N PRO A 48 -4.97 -20.06 -16.78
CA PRO A 48 -5.86 -19.44 -17.76
C PRO A 48 -7.00 -18.57 -17.20
N LEU A 49 -7.42 -18.70 -15.95
CA LEU A 49 -8.68 -18.14 -15.47
C LEU A 49 -8.56 -16.82 -14.69
N ILE A 50 -7.39 -16.48 -14.13
CA ILE A 50 -7.26 -15.35 -13.21
C ILE A 50 -6.33 -14.27 -13.74
N GLY A 51 -5.63 -14.53 -14.83
CA GLY A 51 -4.66 -13.58 -15.38
C GLY A 51 -3.30 -13.64 -14.69
N ASN A 52 -2.58 -12.54 -14.72
CA ASN A 52 -1.22 -12.46 -14.22
C ASN A 52 -1.16 -12.29 -12.70
N ALA A 53 -0.11 -12.82 -12.07
CA ALA A 53 0.26 -12.42 -10.71
C ALA A 53 0.59 -10.92 -10.70
N THR A 54 0.26 -10.22 -9.60
CA THR A 54 0.45 -8.78 -9.55
C THR A 54 1.25 -8.32 -8.34
N ILE A 55 2.12 -7.33 -8.57
CA ILE A 55 2.84 -6.61 -7.51
C ILE A 55 2.26 -5.21 -7.26
N MET A 56 1.20 -4.84 -7.96
CA MET A 56 0.57 -3.52 -7.84
C MET A 56 -0.02 -3.24 -6.45
N HIS A 57 -0.28 -4.28 -5.65
CA HIS A 57 -0.75 -4.15 -4.28
C HIS A 57 0.36 -3.72 -3.28
N ILE A 58 1.64 -3.96 -3.62
CA ILE A 58 2.76 -3.68 -2.72
C ILE A 58 2.85 -2.20 -2.32
N PRO A 59 2.68 -1.21 -3.21
CA PRO A 59 2.63 0.20 -2.81
C PRO A 59 1.58 0.49 -1.72
N ALA A 60 0.40 -0.10 -1.81
CA ALA A 60 -0.64 0.06 -0.78
C ALA A 60 -0.23 -0.58 0.57
N VAL A 61 0.44 -1.74 0.54
CA VAL A 61 1.02 -2.39 1.74
C VAL A 61 2.04 -1.47 2.40
N VAL A 62 3.01 -0.96 1.63
CA VAL A 62 4.07 -0.08 2.13
C VAL A 62 3.48 1.23 2.66
N GLY A 63 2.52 1.82 1.93
CA GLY A 63 1.80 3.02 2.35
C GLY A 63 1.07 2.83 3.67
N GLY A 64 0.38 1.71 3.84
CA GLY A 64 -0.27 1.35 5.09
C GLY A 64 0.73 1.18 6.24
N ALA A 65 1.77 0.39 6.05
CA ALA A 65 2.77 0.10 7.07
C ALA A 65 3.53 1.36 7.56
N LEU A 66 3.93 2.25 6.65
CA LEU A 66 4.77 3.41 6.96
C LEU A 66 4.01 4.69 7.33
N GLU A 67 2.87 4.93 6.69
CA GLU A 67 2.14 6.19 6.75
C GLU A 67 0.74 6.06 7.37
N GLY A 68 0.32 4.84 7.67
CA GLY A 68 -0.93 4.57 8.38
C GLY A 68 -2.10 4.15 7.49
N PRO A 69 -3.25 3.83 8.13
CA PRO A 69 -4.37 3.17 7.46
C PRO A 69 -5.03 4.03 6.40
N VAL A 70 -5.04 5.36 6.58
CA VAL A 70 -5.63 6.31 5.62
C VAL A 70 -4.86 6.31 4.31
N VAL A 71 -3.52 6.39 4.37
CA VAL A 71 -2.67 6.37 3.17
C VAL A 71 -2.78 5.01 2.48
N GLY A 72 -2.77 3.92 3.25
CA GLY A 72 -2.95 2.58 2.72
C GLY A 72 -4.30 2.37 2.02
N LEU A 73 -5.39 2.88 2.63
CA LEU A 73 -6.73 2.82 2.06
C LEU A 73 -6.84 3.64 0.75
N LEU A 74 -6.33 4.86 0.72
CA LEU A 74 -6.36 5.72 -0.47
C LEU A 74 -5.52 5.15 -1.60
N ALA A 75 -4.30 4.64 -1.30
CA ALA A 75 -3.47 3.97 -2.30
C ALA A 75 -4.14 2.70 -2.83
N GLY A 76 -4.78 1.92 -1.94
CA GLY A 76 -5.58 0.76 -2.31
C GLY A 76 -6.81 1.11 -3.16
N LEU A 77 -7.47 2.25 -2.88
CA LEU A 77 -8.56 2.76 -3.69
C LEU A 77 -8.10 3.08 -5.12
N ILE A 78 -6.98 3.80 -5.26
CA ILE A 78 -6.40 4.12 -6.57
C ILE A 78 -6.11 2.85 -7.35
N PHE A 79 -5.48 1.85 -6.71
CA PHE A 79 -5.22 0.56 -7.33
C PHE A 79 -6.53 -0.17 -7.71
N GLY A 80 -7.54 -0.17 -6.83
CA GLY A 80 -8.82 -0.82 -7.07
C GLY A 80 -9.59 -0.21 -8.23
N VAL A 81 -9.64 1.12 -8.30
CA VAL A 81 -10.26 1.86 -9.41
C VAL A 81 -9.53 1.56 -10.73
N PHE A 82 -8.19 1.55 -10.72
CA PHE A 82 -7.42 1.15 -11.89
C PHE A 82 -7.76 -0.28 -12.34
N SER A 83 -7.79 -1.24 -11.41
CA SER A 83 -8.15 -2.63 -11.71
C SER A 83 -9.56 -2.78 -12.30
N PHE A 84 -10.50 -1.95 -11.89
CA PHE A 84 -11.86 -1.93 -12.43
C PHE A 84 -11.91 -1.33 -13.83
N LEU A 85 -11.26 -0.18 -14.04
CA LEU A 85 -11.28 0.52 -15.35
C LEU A 85 -10.48 -0.21 -16.43
N TYR A 86 -9.43 -0.91 -16.04
CA TYR A 86 -8.54 -1.66 -16.93
C TYR A 86 -8.60 -3.16 -16.61
N ALA A 87 -9.81 -3.70 -16.52
CA ALA A 87 -10.05 -5.09 -16.16
C ALA A 87 -9.36 -6.06 -17.12
N GLU A 88 -8.29 -6.73 -16.67
CA GLU A 88 -7.58 -7.75 -17.45
C GLU A 88 -8.35 -9.08 -17.55
N SER A 89 -9.31 -9.27 -16.67
CA SER A 89 -10.18 -10.46 -16.61
C SER A 89 -11.62 -10.03 -16.37
N PRO A 90 -12.62 -10.76 -16.89
CA PRO A 90 -14.04 -10.51 -16.63
C PRO A 90 -14.40 -10.43 -15.14
N ILE A 91 -13.63 -11.07 -14.27
CA ILE A 91 -13.79 -11.04 -12.82
C ILE A 91 -13.68 -9.60 -12.29
N PHE A 92 -12.75 -8.81 -12.80
CA PHE A 92 -12.51 -7.43 -12.39
C PHE A 92 -13.49 -6.40 -12.99
N ALA A 93 -14.35 -6.81 -13.91
CA ALA A 93 -15.48 -5.99 -14.35
C ALA A 93 -16.56 -5.80 -13.26
N ASN A 94 -16.51 -6.62 -12.20
CA ASN A 94 -17.34 -6.42 -11.01
C ASN A 94 -16.60 -5.46 -10.04
N PRO A 95 -17.18 -4.26 -9.74
CA PRO A 95 -16.53 -3.26 -8.90
C PRO A 95 -16.27 -3.74 -7.45
N LEU A 96 -17.11 -4.63 -6.91
CA LEU A 96 -16.91 -5.19 -5.58
C LEU A 96 -15.67 -6.08 -5.54
N ILE A 97 -15.44 -6.88 -6.56
CA ILE A 97 -14.24 -7.74 -6.65
C ILE A 97 -12.99 -6.89 -6.93
N ALA A 98 -13.13 -5.88 -7.79
CA ALA A 98 -12.00 -5.05 -8.17
C ALA A 98 -11.57 -4.05 -7.10
N ILE A 99 -12.49 -3.51 -6.29
CA ILE A 99 -12.19 -2.39 -5.39
C ILE A 99 -12.10 -2.83 -3.93
N LEU A 100 -13.08 -3.61 -3.44
CA LEU A 100 -13.19 -3.89 -2.00
C LEU A 100 -11.93 -4.56 -1.39
N PRO A 101 -11.36 -5.62 -1.97
CA PRO A 101 -10.14 -6.21 -1.43
C PRO A 101 -8.98 -5.22 -1.40
N ARG A 102 -8.87 -4.37 -2.43
CA ARG A 102 -7.79 -3.38 -2.56
C ARG A 102 -7.84 -2.31 -1.50
N LEU A 103 -9.03 -1.84 -1.12
CA LEU A 103 -9.22 -0.92 0.00
C LEU A 103 -8.65 -1.47 1.30
N LEU A 104 -8.82 -2.77 1.54
CA LEU A 104 -8.43 -3.41 2.79
C LEU A 104 -6.93 -3.72 2.90
N ILE A 105 -6.21 -3.85 1.77
CA ILE A 105 -4.78 -4.22 1.74
C ILE A 105 -3.95 -3.37 2.69
N GLY A 106 -3.99 -2.06 2.52
CA GLY A 106 -3.16 -1.14 3.30
C GLY A 106 -3.62 -1.01 4.75
N VAL A 107 -4.91 -1.15 5.02
CA VAL A 107 -5.47 -1.14 6.38
C VAL A 107 -5.00 -2.37 7.16
N VAL A 108 -5.07 -3.56 6.55
CA VAL A 108 -4.58 -4.80 7.16
C VAL A 108 -3.07 -4.76 7.35
N ALA A 109 -2.32 -4.31 6.34
CA ALA A 109 -0.87 -4.14 6.44
C ALA A 109 -0.47 -3.21 7.60
N TRP A 110 -1.17 -2.09 7.76
CA TRP A 110 -1.00 -1.19 8.91
C TRP A 110 -1.27 -1.88 10.25
N ALA A 111 -2.40 -2.56 10.37
CA ALA A 111 -2.80 -3.21 11.61
C ALA A 111 -1.76 -4.27 12.05
N VAL A 112 -1.31 -5.09 11.09
CA VAL A 112 -0.28 -6.12 11.33
C VAL A 112 1.05 -5.46 11.69
N PHE A 113 1.48 -4.43 10.96
CA PHE A 113 2.73 -3.73 11.22
C PHE A 113 2.76 -3.10 12.60
N ILE A 114 1.70 -2.35 12.98
CA ILE A 114 1.60 -1.70 14.28
C ILE A 114 1.58 -2.72 15.43
N GLY A 115 0.90 -3.84 15.24
CA GLY A 115 0.82 -4.92 16.23
C GLY A 115 2.16 -5.61 16.51
N LEU A 116 2.98 -5.77 15.46
CA LEU A 116 4.23 -6.54 15.55
C LEU A 116 5.49 -5.67 15.69
N ARG A 117 5.48 -4.39 15.33
CA ARG A 117 6.66 -3.52 15.37
C ARG A 117 7.29 -3.38 16.76
N ARG A 118 6.52 -3.65 17.81
CA ARG A 118 7.02 -3.66 19.20
C ARG A 118 8.01 -4.80 19.48
N PHE A 119 7.95 -5.88 18.72
CA PHE A 119 8.86 -7.02 18.83
C PHE A 119 10.04 -6.87 17.87
N SER A 120 9.77 -6.59 16.59
CA SER A 120 10.78 -6.36 15.57
C SER A 120 10.16 -5.64 14.38
N VAL A 121 10.85 -4.61 13.88
CA VAL A 121 10.45 -3.90 12.66
C VAL A 121 10.52 -4.82 11.44
N ASP A 122 11.49 -5.73 11.39
CA ASP A 122 11.66 -6.67 10.29
C ASP A 122 10.52 -7.68 10.24
N LEU A 123 10.20 -8.28 11.40
CA LEU A 123 9.06 -9.20 11.51
C LEU A 123 7.76 -8.49 11.13
N ALA A 124 7.56 -7.26 11.60
CA ALA A 124 6.39 -6.47 11.28
C ALA A 124 6.30 -6.17 9.78
N SER A 125 7.42 -5.86 9.12
CA SER A 125 7.48 -5.58 7.68
C SER A 125 7.17 -6.81 6.85
N VAL A 126 7.78 -7.94 7.17
CA VAL A 126 7.52 -9.22 6.51
C VAL A 126 6.06 -9.62 6.67
N ALA A 127 5.55 -9.59 7.91
CA ALA A 127 4.17 -9.94 8.19
C ALA A 127 3.18 -8.99 7.49
N ALA A 128 3.42 -7.68 7.49
CA ALA A 128 2.58 -6.71 6.77
C ALA A 128 2.54 -7.01 5.25
N GLY A 129 3.69 -7.37 4.66
CA GLY A 129 3.78 -7.80 3.26
C GLY A 129 2.93 -9.04 3.00
N VAL A 130 3.11 -10.08 3.81
CA VAL A 130 2.36 -11.35 3.67
C VAL A 130 0.86 -11.12 3.84
N PHE A 131 0.43 -10.52 4.94
CA PHE A 131 -1.00 -10.36 5.22
C PHE A 131 -1.68 -9.36 4.29
N GLY A 132 -0.96 -8.31 3.85
CA GLY A 132 -1.47 -7.39 2.83
C GLY A 132 -1.69 -8.09 1.48
N SER A 133 -0.73 -8.90 1.04
CA SER A 133 -0.85 -9.72 -0.18
C SER A 133 -1.97 -10.76 -0.06
N LEU A 134 -2.05 -11.47 1.07
CA LEU A 134 -3.14 -12.43 1.32
C LEU A 134 -4.51 -11.76 1.32
N THR A 135 -4.63 -10.54 1.86
CA THR A 135 -5.88 -9.77 1.81
C THR A 135 -6.32 -9.53 0.38
N ASN A 136 -5.38 -9.19 -0.52
CA ASN A 136 -5.67 -9.05 -1.94
C ASN A 136 -6.16 -10.38 -2.54
N SER A 137 -5.35 -11.43 -2.43
CA SER A 137 -5.59 -12.71 -3.11
C SER A 137 -6.83 -13.42 -2.57
N VAL A 138 -6.96 -13.52 -1.23
CA VAL A 138 -8.12 -14.16 -0.59
C VAL A 138 -9.39 -13.36 -0.83
N GLY A 139 -9.31 -12.03 -0.77
CA GLY A 139 -10.45 -11.16 -1.01
C GLY A 139 -10.97 -11.29 -2.45
N VAL A 140 -10.08 -11.25 -3.45
CA VAL A 140 -10.45 -11.41 -4.86
C VAL A 140 -11.00 -12.79 -5.14
N VAL A 141 -10.25 -13.83 -4.78
CA VAL A 141 -10.65 -15.23 -5.04
C VAL A 141 -11.95 -15.56 -4.31
N GLY A 142 -12.06 -15.15 -3.03
CA GLY A 142 -13.26 -15.38 -2.22
C GLY A 142 -14.50 -14.73 -2.82
N LEU A 143 -14.41 -13.45 -3.21
CA LEU A 143 -15.53 -12.77 -3.87
C LEU A 143 -15.82 -13.34 -5.26
N ALA A 144 -14.79 -13.74 -6.03
CA ALA A 144 -14.99 -14.36 -7.33
C ALA A 144 -15.73 -15.70 -7.24
N VAL A 145 -15.42 -16.50 -6.23
CA VAL A 145 -16.16 -17.74 -5.93
C VAL A 145 -17.59 -17.43 -5.47
N LEU A 146 -17.74 -16.48 -4.54
CA LEU A 146 -19.04 -16.09 -3.98
C LEU A 146 -20.01 -15.59 -5.07
N PHE A 147 -19.52 -14.83 -6.03
CA PHE A 147 -20.33 -14.33 -7.16
C PHE A 147 -20.42 -15.31 -8.36
N GLY A 148 -19.86 -16.51 -8.24
CA GLY A 148 -19.94 -17.55 -9.26
C GLY A 148 -19.05 -17.30 -10.50
N PHE A 149 -18.10 -16.36 -10.44
CA PHE A 149 -17.12 -16.13 -11.52
C PHE A 149 -16.04 -17.21 -11.56
N LEU A 150 -15.78 -17.86 -10.41
CA LEU A 150 -14.71 -18.83 -10.27
C LEU A 150 -15.25 -20.12 -9.60
N PRO A 151 -15.10 -21.29 -10.24
CA PRO A 151 -15.42 -22.56 -9.59
C PRO A 151 -14.47 -22.83 -8.41
N LEU A 152 -15.00 -23.29 -7.28
CA LEU A 152 -14.22 -23.61 -6.08
C LEU A 152 -13.09 -24.63 -6.37
N ALA A 153 -13.33 -25.55 -7.30
CA ALA A 153 -12.35 -26.58 -7.71
C ALA A 153 -11.05 -26.00 -8.31
N VAL A 154 -11.08 -24.75 -8.80
CA VAL A 154 -9.91 -24.07 -9.38
C VAL A 154 -9.04 -23.41 -8.30
N VAL A 155 -9.59 -23.11 -7.13
CA VAL A 155 -8.90 -22.40 -6.05
C VAL A 155 -7.55 -23.02 -5.65
N PRO A 156 -7.42 -24.37 -5.53
CA PRO A 156 -6.13 -24.99 -5.20
C PRO A 156 -5.03 -24.71 -6.23
N THR A 157 -5.37 -24.51 -7.51
CA THR A 157 -4.38 -24.23 -8.57
C THR A 157 -3.77 -22.85 -8.45
N LEU A 158 -4.37 -21.95 -7.66
CA LEU A 158 -3.90 -20.58 -7.43
C LEU A 158 -2.93 -20.47 -6.25
N ILE A 159 -2.85 -21.49 -5.41
CA ILE A 159 -2.00 -21.47 -4.20
C ILE A 159 -0.53 -21.12 -4.52
N PRO A 160 0.11 -21.70 -5.54
CA PRO A 160 1.49 -21.33 -5.87
C PRO A 160 1.66 -19.84 -6.22
N GLN A 161 0.69 -19.26 -6.95
CA GLN A 161 0.69 -17.84 -7.27
C GLN A 161 0.55 -16.98 -6.02
N VAL A 162 -0.42 -17.30 -5.15
CA VAL A 162 -0.66 -16.58 -3.88
C VAL A 162 0.59 -16.60 -3.00
N ILE A 163 1.28 -17.74 -2.91
CA ILE A 163 2.53 -17.87 -2.15
C ILE A 163 3.63 -16.98 -2.79
N ALA A 164 3.79 -17.02 -4.10
CA ALA A 164 4.80 -16.22 -4.79
C ALA A 164 4.55 -14.70 -4.58
N GLU A 165 3.31 -14.24 -4.71
CA GLU A 165 2.91 -12.85 -4.45
C GLU A 165 3.18 -12.45 -2.99
N ALA A 166 2.87 -13.31 -2.02
CA ALA A 166 3.09 -13.06 -0.61
C ALA A 166 4.59 -12.97 -0.27
N VAL A 167 5.42 -13.87 -0.81
CA VAL A 167 6.88 -13.84 -0.63
C VAL A 167 7.46 -12.57 -1.23
N LEU A 168 7.07 -12.21 -2.44
CA LEU A 168 7.56 -11.01 -3.10
C LEU A 168 7.13 -9.74 -2.34
N ALA A 169 5.88 -9.68 -1.88
CA ALA A 169 5.39 -8.58 -1.06
C ALA A 169 6.17 -8.47 0.26
N ALA A 170 6.49 -9.59 0.92
CA ALA A 170 7.29 -9.60 2.13
C ALA A 170 8.70 -9.04 1.90
N VAL A 171 9.39 -9.51 0.84
CA VAL A 171 10.74 -9.06 0.49
C VAL A 171 10.76 -7.57 0.13
N VAL A 172 9.85 -7.12 -0.72
CA VAL A 172 9.81 -5.71 -1.12
C VAL A 172 9.45 -4.82 0.08
N THR A 173 8.49 -5.23 0.89
CA THR A 173 8.07 -4.44 2.07
C THR A 173 9.21 -4.26 3.06
N ILE A 174 9.95 -5.32 3.41
CA ILE A 174 11.07 -5.18 4.36
C ILE A 174 12.19 -4.31 3.78
N VAL A 175 12.53 -4.46 2.51
CA VAL A 175 13.57 -3.65 1.84
C VAL A 175 13.19 -2.17 1.84
N VAL A 176 11.95 -1.85 1.45
CA VAL A 176 11.49 -0.46 1.39
C VAL A 176 11.37 0.14 2.79
N VAL A 177 10.79 -0.58 3.76
CA VAL A 177 10.66 -0.09 5.14
C VAL A 177 12.03 0.18 5.75
N ARG A 178 12.99 -0.73 5.61
CA ARG A 178 14.37 -0.51 6.09
C ARG A 178 15.03 0.68 5.40
N GLY A 179 14.92 0.79 4.08
CA GLY A 179 15.46 1.91 3.31
C GLY A 179 14.91 3.26 3.79
N VAL A 180 13.61 3.36 3.98
CA VAL A 180 12.95 4.58 4.49
C VAL A 180 13.39 4.91 5.91
N LEU A 181 13.50 3.91 6.80
CA LEU A 181 13.94 4.14 8.17
C LEU A 181 15.41 4.58 8.26
N LEU A 182 16.30 4.02 7.43
CA LEU A 182 17.69 4.46 7.33
C LEU A 182 17.80 5.92 6.89
N VAL A 183 17.03 6.33 5.87
CA VAL A 183 17.01 7.73 5.42
C VAL A 183 16.47 8.66 6.51
N ARG A 184 15.43 8.22 7.23
CA ARG A 184 14.86 9.01 8.34
C ARG A 184 15.85 9.15 9.52
N SER A 185 16.61 8.10 9.85
CA SER A 185 17.62 8.15 10.94
C SER A 185 18.84 8.98 10.55
N GLY A 186 19.30 8.93 9.31
CA GLY A 186 20.42 9.73 8.83
C GLY A 186 20.16 11.26 8.83
N ARG A 187 18.91 11.68 8.75
CA ARG A 187 18.53 13.10 8.86
C ARG A 187 18.62 13.66 10.28
N THR A 188 18.59 12.79 11.31
CA THR A 188 18.74 13.20 12.72
C THR A 188 20.20 13.36 13.13
N THR A 189 21.14 12.90 12.32
CA THR A 189 22.61 12.98 12.59
C THR A 189 23.33 14.05 11.76
N ALA A 190 22.59 14.90 11.03
CA ALA A 190 23.22 16.09 10.42
C ALA A 190 23.72 16.99 11.55
N PRO A 191 25.03 17.34 11.61
CA PRO A 191 25.54 18.28 12.61
C PRO A 191 24.74 19.59 12.49
N GLU A 192 24.20 20.10 13.58
CA GLU A 192 23.80 21.49 13.66
C GLU A 192 25.02 22.30 13.27
N VAL A 193 24.96 22.94 12.11
CA VAL A 193 25.97 23.95 11.75
C VAL A 193 25.87 25.01 12.83
N SER A 194 26.87 25.05 13.69
CA SER A 194 26.86 25.94 14.83
C SER A 194 26.75 27.36 14.29
N SER A 195 25.77 28.10 14.77
CA SER A 195 25.52 29.51 14.46
C SER A 195 26.72 30.45 14.78
N ASP A 196 27.81 29.89 15.26
CA ASP A 196 29.06 30.60 15.58
C ASP A 196 29.95 30.78 14.35
N GLU A 197 29.75 30.06 13.26
CA GLU A 197 30.48 30.30 12.02
C GLU A 197 29.90 31.49 11.19
N GLU A 198 28.62 31.77 11.27
CA GLU A 198 28.01 32.93 10.57
C GLU A 198 28.39 34.27 11.18
N ARG A 199 28.96 34.31 12.38
CA ARG A 199 29.41 35.58 13.01
C ARG A 199 30.84 35.99 12.64
N ARG A 200 31.53 35.24 11.79
CA ARG A 200 32.93 35.51 11.43
C ARG A 200 33.15 36.16 10.06
N TYR A 201 32.08 36.51 9.32
CA TYR A 201 32.15 37.21 8.06
C TYR A 201 31.37 38.50 8.07
#